data_eaa41adfbe0c9279c4c40122ffe6bfc4
#
_entry.id   eaa41adfbe0c9279c4c40122ffe6bfc4
#
_cell.length_a   1.000
_cell.length_b   1.000
_cell.length_c   1.000
_cell.angle_alpha   90.00
_cell.angle_beta   90.00
_cell.angle_gamma   90.00
#
_symmetry.space_group_name_H-M   'P 1'
#
loop_
_entity.id
_entity.type
_entity.pdbx_description
1 polymer ?
#
loop_
_entity_poly.entity_id
_entity_poly.type
_entity_poly.pdbx_seq_one_letter_code
_entity_poly.pdbx_strand_id
1 'polypeptide(L)'
;MESLKELYKIGNGPSSSHTMGPKKAAERFAERCHDADAYRVTLYGSLAATGKGHLTDAAILSVLEPLAPTEIVWKPEVVLPFHPNGMLFEGLKAGNVADSWTIYSIGGGALANETSRLETPHSIYPLTTVSEIKAWCSHEGKTYWEYVTDCEGPEIWDYLDEIWTVMCETIQRGLNNDGVLPGGLKVARKASTYWVKSKSY
;
A
#
# COMPACT_ATOMS: atom_id res chain seq x y z
N MET A 1 20.36 0.72 -5.11
CA MET A 1 19.14 0.80 -4.27
C MET A 1 18.00 1.33 -5.11
N GLU A 2 16.76 1.03 -4.70
CA GLU A 2 15.52 1.49 -5.35
C GLU A 2 15.32 2.99 -5.14
N SER A 3 14.45 3.61 -5.97
CA SER A 3 14.07 5.03 -5.85
C SER A 3 13.40 5.34 -4.49
N LEU A 4 13.55 6.58 -4.01
CA LEU A 4 12.79 7.09 -2.86
C LEU A 4 11.27 7.04 -3.10
N LYS A 5 10.82 7.06 -4.34
CA LYS A 5 9.41 6.87 -4.73
C LYS A 5 8.88 5.47 -4.38
N GLU A 6 9.76 4.48 -4.23
CA GLU A 6 9.39 3.15 -3.75
C GLU A 6 9.28 3.08 -2.22
N LEU A 7 10.01 3.94 -1.51
CA LEU A 7 9.98 4.03 -0.05
C LEU A 7 8.77 4.83 0.46
N TYR A 8 8.56 6.01 -0.11
CA TYR A 8 7.46 6.91 0.27
C TYR A 8 6.32 6.80 -0.73
N LYS A 9 5.17 6.28 -0.28
CA LYS A 9 3.97 6.12 -1.11
C LYS A 9 2.75 6.72 -0.41
N ILE A 10 1.98 7.49 -1.15
CA ILE A 10 0.69 8.00 -0.68
C ILE A 10 -0.36 6.92 -0.86
N GLY A 11 -1.15 6.68 0.18
CA GLY A 11 -2.21 5.69 0.13
C GLY A 11 -3.00 5.59 1.44
N ASN A 12 -4.07 4.83 1.39
CA ASN A 12 -4.90 4.59 2.57
C ASN A 12 -4.20 3.59 3.50
N GLY A 13 -4.01 3.98 4.77
CA GLY A 13 -3.61 3.06 5.82
C GLY A 13 -4.77 2.17 6.29
N PRO A 14 -4.47 1.32 7.29
CA PRO A 14 -3.26 1.37 8.12
C PRO A 14 -2.07 0.55 7.61
N SER A 15 -2.23 -0.23 6.52
CA SER A 15 -1.19 -1.19 6.11
C SER A 15 -0.93 -1.11 4.60
N SER A 16 0.35 -1.11 4.21
CA SER A 16 0.72 -1.19 2.79
C SER A 16 0.38 -2.56 2.18
N SER A 17 0.61 -3.65 2.91
CA SER A 17 0.36 -5.00 2.41
C SER A 17 -1.09 -5.48 2.57
N HIS A 18 -1.83 -4.98 3.58
CA HIS A 18 -3.20 -5.42 3.86
C HIS A 18 -4.28 -4.42 3.43
N THR A 19 -3.90 -3.20 3.05
CA THR A 19 -4.85 -2.17 2.59
C THR A 19 -4.49 -1.68 1.19
N MET A 20 -3.28 -1.09 1.00
CA MET A 20 -2.87 -0.52 -0.29
C MET A 20 -2.71 -1.57 -1.38
N GLY A 21 -2.02 -2.69 -1.08
CA GLY A 21 -1.83 -3.79 -2.04
C GLY A 21 -3.16 -4.39 -2.52
N PRO A 22 -4.08 -4.81 -1.63
CA PRO A 22 -5.41 -5.29 -2.01
C PRO A 22 -6.23 -4.27 -2.80
N LYS A 23 -6.20 -2.98 -2.43
CA LYS A 23 -6.87 -1.93 -3.20
C LYS A 23 -6.33 -1.85 -4.63
N LYS A 24 -5.01 -1.78 -4.79
CA LYS A 24 -4.33 -1.76 -6.09
C LYS A 24 -4.63 -3.01 -6.93
N ALA A 25 -4.74 -4.18 -6.29
CA ALA A 25 -5.15 -5.40 -6.96
C ALA A 25 -6.58 -5.31 -7.47
N ALA A 26 -7.50 -4.77 -6.67
CA ALA A 26 -8.89 -4.54 -7.06
C ALA A 26 -8.99 -3.56 -8.23
N GLU A 27 -8.24 -2.45 -8.21
CA GLU A 27 -8.18 -1.47 -9.30
C GLU A 27 -7.74 -2.12 -10.62
N ARG A 28 -6.66 -2.91 -10.60
CA ARG A 28 -6.17 -3.62 -11.78
C ARG A 28 -7.13 -4.71 -12.28
N PHE A 29 -7.82 -5.38 -11.37
CA PHE A 29 -8.81 -6.37 -11.76
C PHE A 29 -10.07 -5.74 -12.35
N ALA A 30 -10.50 -4.59 -11.81
CA ALA A 30 -11.61 -3.81 -12.34
C ALA A 30 -11.34 -3.35 -13.79
N GLU A 31 -10.14 -2.88 -14.09
CA GLU A 31 -9.72 -2.52 -15.45
C GLU A 31 -9.77 -3.72 -16.41
N ARG A 32 -9.39 -4.90 -15.93
CA ARG A 32 -9.35 -6.14 -16.70
C ARG A 32 -10.74 -6.75 -16.92
N CYS A 33 -11.62 -6.65 -15.95
CA CYS A 33 -12.93 -7.31 -15.93
C CYS A 33 -14.03 -6.30 -15.59
N HIS A 34 -14.14 -5.24 -16.40
CA HIS A 34 -15.04 -4.10 -16.16
C HIS A 34 -16.51 -4.38 -16.47
N ASP A 35 -16.85 -5.48 -17.13
CA ASP A 35 -18.18 -5.85 -17.59
C ASP A 35 -18.77 -7.06 -16.81
N ALA A 36 -18.26 -7.35 -15.62
CA ALA A 36 -18.80 -8.37 -14.74
C ALA A 36 -20.16 -7.95 -14.14
N ASP A 37 -21.06 -8.92 -13.98
CA ASP A 37 -22.35 -8.72 -13.28
C ASP A 37 -22.18 -8.72 -11.76
N ALA A 38 -21.13 -9.39 -11.25
CA ALA A 38 -20.73 -9.42 -9.86
C ALA A 38 -19.25 -9.78 -9.72
N TYR A 39 -18.68 -9.46 -8.56
CA TYR A 39 -17.33 -9.88 -8.19
C TYR A 39 -17.33 -10.77 -6.96
N ARG A 40 -16.38 -11.70 -6.92
CA ARG A 40 -16.03 -12.44 -5.72
C ARG A 40 -14.53 -12.31 -5.48
N VAL A 41 -14.16 -11.95 -4.24
CA VAL A 41 -12.76 -11.86 -3.85
C VAL A 41 -12.52 -12.78 -2.66
N THR A 42 -11.69 -13.80 -2.87
CA THR A 42 -11.26 -14.71 -1.80
C THR A 42 -9.93 -14.25 -1.24
N LEU A 43 -9.90 -13.99 0.05
CA LEU A 43 -8.69 -13.62 0.81
C LEU A 43 -8.15 -14.86 1.52
N TYR A 44 -6.84 -15.04 1.48
CA TYR A 44 -6.16 -16.19 2.04
C TYR A 44 -5.17 -15.83 3.14
N GLY A 45 -4.87 -16.79 4.01
CA GLY A 45 -3.80 -16.74 5.01
C GLY A 45 -3.83 -15.45 5.84
N SER A 46 -2.74 -14.71 5.85
CA SER A 46 -2.58 -13.49 6.66
C SER A 46 -3.59 -12.38 6.31
N LEU A 47 -3.90 -12.20 5.02
CA LEU A 47 -4.93 -11.23 4.60
C LEU A 47 -6.32 -11.56 5.17
N ALA A 48 -6.68 -12.83 5.20
CA ALA A 48 -7.96 -13.26 5.77
C ALA A 48 -7.94 -13.20 7.30
N ALA A 49 -6.85 -13.62 7.94
CA ALA A 49 -6.74 -13.68 9.40
C ALA A 49 -6.80 -12.30 10.07
N THR A 50 -6.19 -11.28 9.46
CA THR A 50 -6.04 -9.95 10.03
C THR A 50 -6.72 -8.84 9.23
N GLY A 51 -7.26 -9.16 8.07
CA GLY A 51 -7.76 -8.20 7.09
C GLY A 51 -8.90 -7.30 7.58
N LYS A 52 -9.81 -7.84 8.40
CA LYS A 52 -10.88 -7.04 9.03
C LYS A 52 -10.33 -5.92 9.92
N GLY A 53 -9.23 -6.19 10.62
CA GLY A 53 -8.55 -5.18 11.45
C GLY A 53 -7.78 -4.13 10.63
N HIS A 54 -7.36 -4.50 9.43
CA HIS A 54 -6.65 -3.64 8.48
C HIS A 54 -7.53 -3.02 7.39
N LEU A 55 -8.86 -3.22 7.47
CA LEU A 55 -9.82 -2.71 6.49
C LEU A 55 -9.55 -3.20 5.06
N THR A 56 -9.07 -4.43 4.91
CA THR A 56 -8.75 -5.04 3.61
C THR A 56 -10.00 -5.16 2.74
N ASP A 57 -11.11 -5.62 3.34
CA ASP A 57 -12.41 -5.68 2.69
C ASP A 57 -12.90 -4.28 2.25
N ALA A 58 -12.86 -3.31 3.15
CA ALA A 58 -13.27 -1.94 2.84
C ALA A 58 -12.46 -1.34 1.69
N ALA A 59 -11.15 -1.63 1.63
CA ALA A 59 -10.29 -1.17 0.56
C ALA A 59 -10.66 -1.79 -0.80
N ILE A 60 -10.95 -3.10 -0.85
CA ILE A 60 -11.38 -3.80 -2.07
C ILE A 60 -12.78 -3.34 -2.48
N LEU A 61 -13.72 -3.31 -1.55
CA LEU A 61 -15.11 -2.90 -1.79
C LEU A 61 -15.20 -1.46 -2.29
N SER A 62 -14.34 -0.56 -1.80
CA SER A 62 -14.31 0.83 -2.29
C SER A 62 -14.05 0.96 -3.80
N VAL A 63 -13.46 -0.07 -4.41
CA VAL A 63 -13.16 -0.11 -5.84
C VAL A 63 -14.22 -0.90 -6.61
N LEU A 64 -14.57 -2.09 -6.16
CA LEU A 64 -15.39 -3.03 -6.94
C LEU A 64 -16.89 -2.84 -6.73
N GLU A 65 -17.35 -2.52 -5.51
CA GLU A 65 -18.77 -2.37 -5.18
C GLU A 65 -19.49 -1.26 -6.02
N PRO A 66 -18.83 -0.14 -6.37
CA PRO A 66 -19.43 0.84 -7.27
C PRO A 66 -19.65 0.33 -8.71
N LEU A 67 -18.97 -0.73 -9.11
CA LEU A 67 -19.06 -1.32 -10.46
C LEU A 67 -20.11 -2.44 -10.50
N ALA A 68 -20.08 -3.36 -9.55
CA ALA A 68 -21.03 -4.44 -9.42
C ALA A 68 -21.01 -5.04 -7.99
N PRO A 69 -22.07 -5.74 -7.55
CA PRO A 69 -22.11 -6.40 -6.26
C PRO A 69 -20.88 -7.28 -6.00
N THR A 70 -20.25 -7.10 -4.84
CA THR A 70 -18.97 -7.75 -4.53
C THR A 70 -19.04 -8.57 -3.24
N GLU A 71 -18.70 -9.84 -3.34
CA GLU A 71 -18.60 -10.77 -2.21
C GLU A 71 -17.14 -10.92 -1.76
N ILE A 72 -16.89 -10.79 -0.45
CA ILE A 72 -15.58 -11.10 0.17
C ILE A 72 -15.65 -12.43 0.89
N VAL A 73 -14.83 -13.38 0.45
CA VAL A 73 -14.71 -14.72 1.05
C VAL A 73 -13.41 -14.78 1.86
N TRP A 74 -13.52 -15.21 3.12
CA TRP A 74 -12.39 -15.27 4.05
C TRP A 74 -11.93 -16.70 4.27
N LYS A 75 -10.67 -17.01 3.96
CA LYS A 75 -10.04 -18.33 4.15
C LYS A 75 -8.72 -18.21 4.92
N PRO A 76 -8.74 -17.88 6.21
CA PRO A 76 -7.54 -17.68 7.02
C PRO A 76 -6.70 -18.97 7.20
N GLU A 77 -7.35 -20.13 7.15
CA GLU A 77 -6.71 -21.45 7.27
C GLU A 77 -5.98 -21.92 6.01
N VAL A 78 -6.22 -21.24 4.87
CA VAL A 78 -5.60 -21.59 3.59
C VAL A 78 -4.47 -20.61 3.29
N VAL A 79 -3.24 -21.11 3.26
CA VAL A 79 -2.07 -20.34 2.84
C VAL A 79 -1.64 -20.81 1.45
N LEU A 80 -1.64 -19.89 0.49
CA LEU A 80 -1.18 -20.21 -0.87
C LEU A 80 0.34 -20.37 -0.89
N PRO A 81 0.89 -21.26 -1.76
CA PRO A 81 2.30 -21.64 -1.71
C PRO A 81 3.29 -20.51 -1.91
N PHE A 82 2.95 -19.52 -2.74
CA PHE A 82 3.87 -18.45 -3.11
C PHE A 82 4.07 -17.41 -2.01
N HIS A 83 2.96 -16.96 -1.36
CA HIS A 83 3.03 -15.92 -0.33
C HIS A 83 1.78 -15.96 0.57
N PRO A 84 1.89 -15.69 1.90
CA PRO A 84 0.75 -15.74 2.83
C PRO A 84 -0.31 -14.66 2.59
N ASN A 85 -0.02 -13.61 1.82
CA ASN A 85 -0.97 -12.56 1.49
C ASN A 85 -1.58 -12.78 0.09
N GLY A 86 -2.18 -13.95 -0.13
CA GLY A 86 -2.83 -14.31 -1.39
C GLY A 86 -4.26 -13.79 -1.51
N MET A 87 -4.66 -13.47 -2.73
CA MET A 87 -6.01 -13.06 -3.12
C MET A 87 -6.39 -13.74 -4.42
N LEU A 88 -7.64 -14.20 -4.52
CA LEU A 88 -8.25 -14.63 -5.78
C LEU A 88 -9.40 -13.69 -6.11
N PHE A 89 -9.29 -12.99 -7.21
CA PHE A 89 -10.35 -12.19 -7.79
C PHE A 89 -11.08 -12.99 -8.85
N GLU A 90 -12.39 -12.95 -8.85
CA GLU A 90 -13.26 -13.58 -9.84
C GLU A 90 -14.31 -12.58 -10.30
N GLY A 91 -14.42 -12.39 -11.62
CA GLY A 91 -15.50 -11.66 -12.27
C GLY A 91 -16.57 -12.65 -12.75
N LEU A 92 -17.81 -12.42 -12.35
CA LEU A 92 -18.93 -13.33 -12.65
C LEU A 92 -19.81 -12.74 -13.76
N LYS A 93 -20.25 -13.59 -14.69
CA LYS A 93 -21.25 -13.28 -15.70
C LYS A 93 -22.32 -14.36 -15.72
N ALA A 94 -23.57 -13.96 -15.59
CA ALA A 94 -24.70 -14.89 -15.51
C ALA A 94 -24.46 -16.02 -14.48
N GLY A 95 -23.83 -15.69 -13.34
CA GLY A 95 -23.52 -16.62 -12.26
C GLY A 95 -22.29 -17.52 -12.49
N ASN A 96 -21.63 -17.44 -13.64
CA ASN A 96 -20.43 -18.22 -13.94
C ASN A 96 -19.17 -17.36 -13.88
N VAL A 97 -18.02 -17.95 -13.52
CA VAL A 97 -16.73 -17.25 -13.53
C VAL A 97 -16.33 -16.97 -14.98
N ALA A 98 -16.31 -15.71 -15.36
CA ALA A 98 -15.89 -15.25 -16.69
C ALA A 98 -14.39 -14.96 -16.75
N ASP A 99 -13.82 -14.42 -15.67
CA ASP A 99 -12.38 -14.18 -15.52
C ASP A 99 -11.96 -14.39 -14.06
N SER A 100 -10.71 -14.82 -13.87
CA SER A 100 -10.13 -15.02 -12.54
C SER A 100 -8.67 -14.63 -12.50
N TRP A 101 -8.21 -14.15 -11.32
CA TRP A 101 -6.84 -13.71 -11.15
C TRP A 101 -6.36 -13.95 -9.72
N THR A 102 -5.34 -14.81 -9.59
CA THR A 102 -4.63 -15.01 -8.33
C THR A 102 -3.46 -14.03 -8.26
N ILE A 103 -3.38 -13.29 -7.15
CA ILE A 103 -2.38 -12.24 -6.94
C ILE A 103 -1.98 -12.18 -5.47
N TYR A 104 -0.77 -11.70 -5.20
CA TYR A 104 -0.19 -11.63 -3.87
C TYR A 104 0.26 -10.20 -3.56
N SER A 105 -0.04 -9.74 -2.34
CA SER A 105 0.50 -8.48 -1.82
C SER A 105 1.79 -8.75 -1.06
N ILE A 106 2.92 -8.37 -1.65
CA ILE A 106 4.27 -8.72 -1.17
C ILE A 106 4.95 -7.66 -0.30
N GLY A 107 4.21 -6.62 0.11
CA GLY A 107 4.71 -5.52 0.93
C GLY A 107 4.95 -4.24 0.14
N GLY A 108 4.98 -3.08 0.84
CA GLY A 108 5.14 -1.78 0.20
C GLY A 108 4.05 -1.39 -0.81
N GLY A 109 2.89 -2.07 -0.79
CA GLY A 109 1.85 -1.93 -1.82
C GLY A 109 2.20 -2.60 -3.16
N ALA A 110 3.30 -3.35 -3.22
CA ALA A 110 3.69 -4.10 -4.41
C ALA A 110 2.88 -5.40 -4.56
N LEU A 111 2.67 -5.79 -5.81
CA LEU A 111 1.94 -6.99 -6.18
C LEU A 111 2.86 -7.98 -6.91
N ALA A 112 2.60 -9.26 -6.73
CA ALA A 112 3.27 -10.33 -7.48
C ALA A 112 2.26 -11.41 -7.88
N ASN A 113 2.51 -12.06 -9.01
CA ASN A 113 1.92 -13.33 -9.36
C ASN A 113 2.88 -14.48 -8.95
N GLU A 114 2.54 -15.73 -9.24
CA GLU A 114 3.35 -16.90 -8.86
C GLU A 114 4.74 -16.95 -9.51
N THR A 115 4.98 -16.19 -10.54
CA THR A 115 6.23 -16.25 -11.33
C THR A 115 7.09 -14.99 -11.20
N SER A 116 6.52 -13.84 -10.89
CA SER A 116 7.23 -12.56 -10.87
C SER A 116 6.53 -11.49 -10.04
N ARG A 117 7.28 -10.48 -9.61
CA ARG A 117 6.70 -9.19 -9.24
C ARG A 117 6.06 -8.56 -10.47
N LEU A 118 4.86 -7.98 -10.34
CA LEU A 118 4.22 -7.24 -11.44
C LEU A 118 4.90 -5.90 -11.73
N GLU A 119 5.58 -5.36 -10.73
CA GLU A 119 6.41 -4.17 -10.84
C GLU A 119 7.80 -4.53 -10.32
N THR A 120 8.79 -4.43 -11.18
CA THR A 120 10.20 -4.57 -10.77
C THR A 120 10.70 -3.17 -10.45
N PRO A 121 11.02 -2.86 -9.19
CA PRO A 121 11.60 -1.57 -8.86
C PRO A 121 12.94 -1.38 -9.59
N HIS A 122 13.11 -0.23 -10.20
CA HIS A 122 14.38 0.12 -10.82
C HIS A 122 15.40 0.49 -9.74
N SER A 123 16.58 -0.15 -9.79
CA SER A 123 17.72 0.29 -8.99
C SER A 123 18.35 1.49 -9.68
N ILE A 124 18.20 2.67 -9.08
CA ILE A 124 18.73 3.92 -9.62
C ILE A 124 19.93 4.44 -8.85
N TYR A 125 20.11 3.99 -7.61
CA TYR A 125 21.29 4.35 -6.80
C TYR A 125 22.41 3.31 -7.02
N PRO A 126 23.55 3.71 -7.59
CA PRO A 126 24.68 2.79 -7.82
C PRO A 126 25.38 2.38 -6.51
N LEU A 127 25.40 3.28 -5.51
CA LEU A 127 26.03 3.01 -4.21
C LEU A 127 25.01 2.42 -3.24
N THR A 128 25.43 1.47 -2.41
CA THR A 128 24.51 0.70 -1.55
C THR A 128 24.76 0.87 -0.06
N THR A 129 25.87 1.47 0.32
CA THR A 129 26.21 1.72 1.73
C THR A 129 26.40 3.21 2.01
N VAL A 130 26.12 3.61 3.25
CA VAL A 130 26.35 5.00 3.70
C VAL A 130 27.82 5.40 3.58
N SER A 131 28.73 4.46 3.80
CA SER A 131 30.18 4.72 3.67
C SER A 131 30.59 5.05 2.24
N GLU A 132 30.05 4.34 1.26
CA GLU A 132 30.28 4.62 -0.18
C GLU A 132 29.71 5.99 -0.57
N ILE A 133 28.48 6.27 -0.16
CA ILE A 133 27.83 7.57 -0.45
C ILE A 133 28.61 8.71 0.18
N LYS A 134 29.04 8.57 1.44
CA LYS A 134 29.86 9.57 2.13
C LYS A 134 31.19 9.82 1.41
N ALA A 135 31.87 8.74 1.00
CA ALA A 135 33.15 8.83 0.29
C ALA A 135 32.97 9.54 -1.06
N TRP A 136 31.92 9.20 -1.80
CA TRP A 136 31.57 9.83 -3.05
C TRP A 136 31.27 11.33 -2.87
N CYS A 137 30.40 11.67 -1.90
CA CYS A 137 30.08 13.08 -1.60
C CYS A 137 31.34 13.89 -1.24
N SER A 138 32.25 13.29 -0.45
CA SER A 138 33.50 13.96 -0.09
C SER A 138 34.44 14.16 -1.29
N HIS A 139 34.48 13.18 -2.20
CA HIS A 139 35.31 13.26 -3.43
C HIS A 139 34.76 14.31 -4.41
N GLU A 140 33.46 14.32 -4.65
CA GLU A 140 32.79 15.23 -5.59
C GLU A 140 32.54 16.62 -5.02
N GLY A 141 32.77 16.84 -3.72
CA GLY A 141 32.43 18.09 -3.06
C GLY A 141 30.93 18.36 -2.99
N LYS A 142 30.11 17.29 -2.99
CA LYS A 142 28.65 17.34 -3.00
C LYS A 142 28.06 16.91 -1.65
N THR A 143 26.82 17.34 -1.44
CA THR A 143 25.98 16.97 -0.30
C THR A 143 25.15 15.72 -0.61
N TYR A 144 24.52 15.12 0.40
CA TYR A 144 23.67 13.94 0.21
C TYR A 144 22.44 14.23 -0.67
N TRP A 145 21.84 15.40 -0.56
CA TRP A 145 20.69 15.76 -1.40
C TRP A 145 21.09 16.02 -2.86
N GLU A 146 22.31 16.51 -3.14
CA GLU A 146 22.83 16.62 -4.50
C GLU A 146 23.07 15.22 -5.09
N TYR A 147 23.58 14.27 -4.30
CA TYR A 147 23.66 12.86 -4.71
C TYR A 147 22.29 12.28 -5.04
N VAL A 148 21.26 12.57 -4.23
CA VAL A 148 19.88 12.15 -4.52
C VAL A 148 19.40 12.78 -5.84
N THR A 149 19.62 14.07 -6.04
CA THR A 149 19.24 14.75 -7.28
C THR A 149 19.93 14.15 -8.51
N ASP A 150 21.22 13.81 -8.39
CA ASP A 150 21.98 13.19 -9.49
C ASP A 150 21.42 11.80 -9.86
N CYS A 151 20.90 11.05 -8.89
CA CYS A 151 20.35 9.69 -9.12
C CYS A 151 18.88 9.69 -9.56
N GLU A 152 18.05 10.55 -8.97
CA GLU A 152 16.57 10.57 -9.15
C GLU A 152 16.08 11.56 -10.21
N GLY A 153 16.92 12.56 -10.54
CA GLY A 153 16.48 13.74 -11.29
C GLY A 153 15.89 14.83 -10.39
N PRO A 154 15.79 16.07 -10.90
CA PRO A 154 15.30 17.21 -10.11
C PRO A 154 13.84 17.09 -9.69
N GLU A 155 13.02 16.35 -10.42
CA GLU A 155 11.59 16.10 -10.12
C GLU A 155 11.34 15.33 -8.83
N ILE A 156 12.38 14.76 -8.21
CA ILE A 156 12.24 14.10 -6.91
C ILE A 156 11.77 15.06 -5.82
N TRP A 157 12.15 16.34 -5.94
CA TRP A 157 11.80 17.35 -4.94
C TRP A 157 10.31 17.69 -4.98
N ASP A 158 9.71 17.78 -6.15
CA ASP A 158 8.26 17.99 -6.30
C ASP A 158 7.49 16.81 -5.69
N TYR A 159 7.98 15.59 -5.91
CA TYR A 159 7.40 14.38 -5.30
C TYR A 159 7.52 14.39 -3.76
N LEU A 160 8.69 14.76 -3.22
CA LEU A 160 8.89 14.83 -1.77
C LEU A 160 8.08 15.96 -1.13
N ASP A 161 7.85 17.07 -1.81
CA ASP A 161 6.97 18.15 -1.36
C ASP A 161 5.51 17.69 -1.31
N GLU A 162 5.06 16.89 -2.28
CA GLU A 162 3.75 16.26 -2.24
C GLU A 162 3.63 15.30 -1.03
N ILE A 163 4.62 14.43 -0.83
CA ILE A 163 4.68 13.54 0.34
C ILE A 163 4.60 14.35 1.65
N TRP A 164 5.39 15.42 1.76
CA TRP A 164 5.41 16.27 2.95
C TRP A 164 4.06 16.94 3.21
N THR A 165 3.42 17.43 2.17
CA THR A 165 2.07 18.02 2.23
C THR A 165 1.05 17.01 2.78
N VAL A 166 1.01 15.81 2.21
CA VAL A 166 0.11 14.73 2.68
C VAL A 166 0.43 14.29 4.11
N MET A 167 1.71 14.25 4.49
CA MET A 167 2.12 13.96 5.88
C MET A 167 1.61 15.03 6.85
N CYS A 168 1.78 16.31 6.52
CA CYS A 168 1.30 17.43 7.34
C CYS A 168 -0.23 17.39 7.51
N GLU A 169 -0.97 17.17 6.43
CA GLU A 169 -2.43 17.03 6.47
C GLU A 169 -2.86 15.84 7.33
N THR A 170 -2.15 14.72 7.23
CA THR A 170 -2.42 13.52 8.02
C THR A 170 -2.17 13.74 9.51
N ILE A 171 -1.08 14.41 9.86
CA ILE A 171 -0.76 14.80 11.24
C ILE A 171 -1.84 15.74 11.78
N GLN A 172 -2.18 16.79 11.03
CA GLN A 172 -3.19 17.76 11.44
C GLN A 172 -4.57 17.11 11.65
N ARG A 173 -4.95 16.21 10.73
CA ARG A 173 -6.19 15.41 10.88
C ARG A 173 -6.14 14.53 12.13
N GLY A 174 -4.99 13.91 12.43
CA GLY A 174 -4.81 13.11 13.63
C GLY A 174 -4.91 13.92 14.92
N LEU A 175 -4.39 15.15 14.92
CA LEU A 175 -4.46 16.07 16.06
C LEU A 175 -5.87 16.63 16.31
N ASN A 176 -6.65 16.79 15.24
CA ASN A 176 -7.99 17.40 15.30
C ASN A 176 -9.12 16.38 15.52
N ASN A 177 -8.84 15.09 15.55
CA ASN A 177 -9.86 14.05 15.68
C ASN A 177 -9.64 13.19 16.91
N ASP A 178 -10.66 13.09 17.73
CA ASP A 178 -10.74 12.21 18.89
C ASP A 178 -11.56 10.94 18.59
N GLY A 179 -11.79 10.11 19.61
CA GLY A 179 -12.60 8.91 19.53
C GLY A 179 -11.80 7.67 19.17
N VAL A 180 -12.34 6.84 18.29
CA VAL A 180 -11.79 5.53 17.94
C VAL A 180 -11.48 5.49 16.43
N LEU A 181 -10.38 4.84 16.07
CA LEU A 181 -10.07 4.58 14.66
C LEU A 181 -11.12 3.62 14.07
N PRO A 182 -11.47 3.79 12.78
CA PRO A 182 -12.32 2.84 12.09
C PRO A 182 -11.70 1.44 12.09
N GLY A 183 -12.56 0.40 12.08
CA GLY A 183 -12.16 -1.00 12.06
C GLY A 183 -12.46 -1.74 13.36
N GLY A 184 -12.31 -3.06 13.33
CA GLY A 184 -12.68 -3.97 14.41
C GLY A 184 -11.81 -3.91 15.67
N LEU A 185 -10.63 -3.31 15.60
CA LEU A 185 -9.66 -3.27 16.72
C LEU A 185 -10.00 -2.24 17.80
N LYS A 186 -10.94 -1.32 17.55
CA LYS A 186 -11.38 -0.27 18.51
C LYS A 186 -10.21 0.53 19.10
N VAL A 187 -9.22 0.87 18.31
CA VAL A 187 -8.01 1.60 18.75
C VAL A 187 -8.37 3.05 19.06
N ALA A 188 -8.19 3.49 20.29
CA ALA A 188 -8.44 4.87 20.70
C ALA A 188 -7.43 5.83 20.06
N ARG A 189 -7.93 6.96 19.55
CA ARG A 189 -7.09 8.08 19.08
C ARG A 189 -6.46 8.77 20.28
N LYS A 190 -5.15 8.99 20.24
CA LYS A 190 -4.39 9.57 21.36
C LYS A 190 -3.58 10.80 20.97
N ALA A 191 -3.50 11.14 19.68
CA ALA A 191 -2.63 12.20 19.17
C ALA A 191 -2.96 13.55 19.80
N SER A 192 -4.23 13.97 19.81
CA SER A 192 -4.71 15.22 20.46
C SER A 192 -4.35 15.29 21.94
N THR A 193 -4.59 14.20 22.67
CA THR A 193 -4.30 14.13 24.11
C THR A 193 -2.79 14.28 24.40
N TYR A 194 -1.93 13.61 23.66
CA TYR A 194 -0.48 13.74 23.85
C TYR A 194 0.04 15.10 23.40
N TRP A 195 -0.52 15.67 22.35
CA TRP A 195 -0.15 16.99 21.87
C TRP A 195 -0.42 18.08 22.93
N VAL A 196 -1.62 18.05 23.54
CA VAL A 196 -1.95 18.99 24.61
C VAL A 196 -1.02 18.81 25.79
N LYS A 197 -0.75 17.58 26.23
CA LYS A 197 0.18 17.29 27.32
C LYS A 197 1.60 17.78 27.03
N SER A 198 2.09 17.63 25.81
CA SER A 198 3.44 18.07 25.45
C SER A 198 3.64 19.59 25.49
N LYS A 199 2.55 20.36 25.42
CA LYS A 199 2.57 21.83 25.52
C LYS A 199 2.40 22.36 26.94
N SER A 200 2.15 21.46 27.90
CA SER A 200 1.88 21.83 29.30
C SER A 200 3.12 21.77 30.19
N TYR A 201 4.30 21.57 29.60
CA TYR A 201 5.59 21.57 30.30
C TYR A 201 6.47 22.71 29.79
#